data_22b3ace049d02bd41eaa7988c85cb945
#
_entry.id   22b3ace049d02bd41eaa7988c85cb945
#
_cell.length_a   1.000
_cell.length_b   1.000
_cell.length_c   1.000
_cell.angle_alpha   90.00
_cell.angle_beta   90.00
_cell.angle_gamma   90.00
#
_symmetry.space_group_name_H-M   'P 1'
#
loop_
_entity.id
_entity.type
_entity.pdbx_description
1 polymer ?
#
loop_
_entity_poly.entity_id
_entity_poly.type
_entity_poly.pdbx_seq_one_letter_code
_entity_poly.pdbx_strand_id
1 'polypeptide(L)'
;MMKTIQYSFRYSGCVVIISTLGLIALAFLIYFLLFSIGITVYTLIAVTAVAALIEPIVSMPLRLSYDGERVVLRRLLTSKTYTHTDYHIEVVTGLELSGGLRLFASGGYFGFTGLFWRPKMGLYRLVQTESTRSYLQITRRGKRRSLYIAYR
;
A
#
# COMPACT_ATOMS: atom_id res chain seq x y z
N MET A 1 -20.01 22.81 2.35
CA MET A 1 -20.01 21.77 3.42
C MET A 1 -18.79 20.86 3.19
N MET A 2 -17.75 20.96 4.01
CA MET A 2 -16.55 20.12 3.86
C MET A 2 -16.89 18.67 4.18
N LYS A 3 -16.61 17.77 3.25
CA LYS A 3 -16.93 16.35 3.38
C LYS A 3 -15.86 15.68 4.25
N THR A 4 -16.15 15.42 5.50
CA THR A 4 -15.28 14.64 6.38
C THR A 4 -15.40 13.17 6.03
N ILE A 5 -14.29 12.51 5.73
CA ILE A 5 -14.22 11.07 5.45
C ILE A 5 -13.38 10.42 6.55
N GLN A 6 -13.98 9.47 7.25
CA GLN A 6 -13.26 8.57 8.16
C GLN A 6 -13.47 7.15 7.67
N TYR A 7 -12.39 6.49 7.30
CA TYR A 7 -12.42 5.14 6.76
C TYR A 7 -11.40 4.24 7.45
N SER A 8 -11.87 3.10 7.94
CA SER A 8 -11.01 2.03 8.45
C SER A 8 -10.85 0.98 7.36
N PHE A 9 -9.63 0.69 6.97
CA PHE A 9 -9.36 -0.27 5.90
C PHE A 9 -9.85 -1.67 6.28
N ARG A 10 -10.67 -2.25 5.40
CA ARG A 10 -11.09 -3.64 5.48
C ARG A 10 -10.29 -4.46 4.48
N TYR A 11 -9.94 -5.66 4.86
CA TYR A 11 -9.14 -6.55 4.01
C TYR A 11 -10.06 -7.61 3.40
N SER A 12 -9.98 -7.78 2.08
CA SER A 12 -10.73 -8.83 1.40
C SER A 12 -10.23 -10.21 1.83
N GLY A 13 -11.09 -11.24 1.75
CA GLY A 13 -10.72 -12.61 2.12
C GLY A 13 -9.46 -13.11 1.39
N CYS A 14 -9.33 -12.82 0.11
CA CYS A 14 -8.13 -13.16 -0.67
C CYS A 14 -6.87 -12.50 -0.10
N VAL A 15 -6.94 -11.22 0.29
CA VAL A 15 -5.82 -10.50 0.90
C VAL A 15 -5.43 -11.14 2.23
N VAL A 16 -6.40 -11.53 3.05
CA VAL A 16 -6.15 -12.20 4.33
C VAL A 16 -5.45 -13.55 4.11
N ILE A 17 -5.94 -14.38 3.18
CA ILE A 17 -5.35 -15.69 2.87
C ILE A 17 -3.90 -15.53 2.39
N ILE A 18 -3.65 -14.66 1.41
CA ILE A 18 -2.31 -14.43 0.86
C ILE A 18 -1.37 -13.90 1.94
N SER A 19 -1.84 -13.00 2.80
CA SER A 19 -1.04 -12.43 3.90
C SER A 19 -0.71 -13.49 4.95
N THR A 20 -1.65 -14.38 5.28
CA THR A 20 -1.40 -15.48 6.22
C THR A 20 -0.36 -16.45 5.68
N LEU A 21 -0.48 -16.85 4.41
CA LEU A 21 0.54 -17.69 3.74
C LEU A 21 1.91 -17.02 3.71
N GLY A 22 1.96 -15.72 3.43
CA GLY A 22 3.19 -14.94 3.46
C GLY A 22 3.84 -14.88 4.85
N LEU A 23 3.04 -14.74 5.91
CA LEU A 23 3.54 -14.79 7.30
C LEU A 23 4.09 -16.16 7.68
N ILE A 24 3.44 -17.24 7.25
CA ILE A 24 3.93 -18.61 7.45
C ILE A 24 5.27 -18.80 6.72
N ALA A 25 5.36 -18.37 5.46
CA ALA A 25 6.61 -18.43 4.69
C ALA A 25 7.72 -17.61 5.35
N LEU A 26 7.41 -16.41 5.88
CA LEU A 26 8.35 -15.57 6.60
C LEU A 26 8.85 -16.26 7.87
N ALA A 27 7.98 -16.88 8.66
CA ALA A 27 8.35 -17.60 9.87
C ALA A 27 9.27 -18.79 9.55
N PHE A 28 8.96 -19.56 8.49
CA PHE A 28 9.79 -20.66 8.02
C PHE A 28 11.16 -20.17 7.54
N LEU A 29 11.21 -19.04 6.84
CA LEU A 29 12.45 -18.46 6.34
C LEU A 29 13.35 -17.95 7.48
N ILE A 30 12.77 -17.34 8.52
CA ILE A 30 13.48 -16.92 9.72
C ILE A 30 14.02 -18.14 10.47
N TYR A 31 13.20 -19.19 10.62
CA TYR A 31 13.63 -20.44 11.22
C TYR A 31 14.84 -21.03 10.47
N PHE A 32 14.78 -21.11 9.15
CA PHE A 32 15.87 -21.60 8.31
C PHE A 32 17.14 -20.77 8.49
N LEU A 33 17.05 -19.44 8.54
CA LEU A 33 18.18 -18.54 8.75
C LEU A 33 18.86 -18.74 10.12
N LEU A 34 18.07 -18.96 11.17
CA LEU A 34 18.58 -19.16 12.52
C LEU A 34 19.33 -20.50 12.68
N PHE A 35 18.92 -21.51 11.92
CA PHE A 35 19.48 -22.85 12.01
C PHE A 35 20.50 -23.22 10.90
N SER A 36 20.62 -22.37 9.87
CA SER A 36 21.62 -22.56 8.80
C SER A 36 22.99 -22.01 9.24
N ILE A 37 23.91 -22.88 9.52
CA ILE A 37 25.30 -22.53 9.86
C ILE A 37 26.09 -22.33 8.57
N GLY A 38 26.44 -21.09 8.26
CA GLY A 38 27.34 -20.74 7.16
C GLY A 38 26.90 -19.51 6.37
N ILE A 39 27.86 -18.61 6.06
CA ILE A 39 27.64 -17.48 5.16
C ILE A 39 27.71 -17.99 3.74
N THR A 40 26.56 -18.36 3.17
CA THR A 40 26.44 -18.83 1.81
C THR A 40 25.54 -17.87 1.02
N VAL A 41 25.55 -17.97 -0.30
CA VAL A 41 24.64 -17.21 -1.20
C VAL A 41 23.18 -17.40 -0.78
N TYR A 42 22.82 -18.58 -0.28
CA TYR A 42 21.46 -18.86 0.22
C TYR A 42 21.07 -17.99 1.41
N THR A 43 21.98 -17.67 2.32
CA THR A 43 21.73 -16.77 3.46
C THR A 43 21.43 -15.35 2.97
N LEU A 44 22.17 -14.86 1.98
CA LEU A 44 21.92 -13.54 1.38
C LEU A 44 20.55 -13.47 0.70
N ILE A 45 20.19 -14.50 -0.09
CA ILE A 45 18.89 -14.60 -0.73
C ILE A 45 17.79 -14.63 0.33
N ALA A 46 17.94 -15.40 1.39
CA ALA A 46 16.96 -15.51 2.45
C ALA A 46 16.79 -14.19 3.22
N VAL A 47 17.85 -13.45 3.54
CA VAL A 47 17.79 -12.12 4.16
C VAL A 47 17.04 -11.14 3.26
N THR A 48 17.33 -11.14 1.95
CA THR A 48 16.65 -10.28 0.99
C THR A 48 15.16 -10.61 0.90
N ALA A 49 14.79 -11.90 0.90
CA ALA A 49 13.40 -12.34 0.88
C ALA A 49 12.66 -11.95 2.18
N VAL A 50 13.29 -12.06 3.34
CA VAL A 50 12.74 -11.58 4.62
C VAL A 50 12.47 -10.07 4.56
N ALA A 51 13.44 -9.29 4.08
CA ALA A 51 13.27 -7.84 3.95
C ALA A 51 12.11 -7.47 3.00
N ALA A 52 11.99 -8.18 1.87
CA ALA A 52 10.90 -7.99 0.92
C ALA A 52 9.50 -8.34 1.49
N LEU A 53 9.42 -9.29 2.43
CA LEU A 53 8.18 -9.67 3.08
C LEU A 53 7.81 -8.73 4.25
N ILE A 54 8.78 -8.09 4.89
CA ILE A 54 8.55 -7.14 5.99
C ILE A 54 8.00 -5.81 5.47
N GLU A 55 8.45 -5.33 4.32
CA GLU A 55 8.04 -4.03 3.76
C GLU A 55 6.51 -3.87 3.64
N PRO A 56 5.74 -4.81 3.08
CA PRO A 56 4.29 -4.71 3.02
C PRO A 56 3.60 -4.68 4.38
N ILE A 57 4.16 -5.38 5.39
CA ILE A 57 3.63 -5.37 6.77
C ILE A 57 3.74 -3.95 7.34
N VAL A 58 4.92 -3.34 7.23
CA VAL A 58 5.19 -1.98 7.73
C VAL A 58 4.33 -0.94 7.01
N SER A 59 4.11 -1.14 5.71
CA SER A 59 3.34 -0.25 4.85
C SER A 59 1.82 -0.43 4.94
N MET A 60 1.34 -1.41 5.71
CA MET A 60 -0.07 -1.76 5.86
C MET A 60 -0.93 -0.55 6.26
N PRO A 61 -1.91 -0.14 5.44
CA PRO A 61 -2.80 0.95 5.77
C PRO A 61 -3.86 0.50 6.79
N LEU A 62 -4.04 1.25 7.87
CA LEU A 62 -5.02 0.93 8.92
C LEU A 62 -6.22 1.87 8.89
N ARG A 63 -5.98 3.18 8.80
CA ARG A 63 -7.05 4.17 8.86
C ARG A 63 -6.74 5.36 7.97
N LEU A 64 -7.76 5.85 7.31
CA LEU A 64 -7.76 7.08 6.53
C LEU A 64 -8.69 8.08 7.20
N SER A 65 -8.23 9.30 7.41
CA SER A 65 -9.04 10.43 7.87
C SER A 65 -8.83 11.61 6.93
N TYR A 66 -9.92 12.18 6.45
CA TYR A 66 -9.92 13.40 5.65
C TYR A 66 -10.93 14.38 6.25
N ASP A 67 -10.48 15.54 6.63
CA ASP A 67 -11.29 16.60 7.28
C ASP A 67 -11.60 17.79 6.37
N GLY A 68 -11.30 17.67 5.06
CA GLY A 68 -11.47 18.74 4.08
C GLY A 68 -10.21 19.59 3.89
N GLU A 69 -9.29 19.64 4.84
CA GLU A 69 -8.04 20.41 4.76
C GLU A 69 -6.81 19.50 4.66
N ARG A 70 -6.85 18.38 5.34
CA ARG A 70 -5.73 17.42 5.43
C ARG A 70 -6.21 15.99 5.35
N VAL A 71 -5.37 15.16 4.74
CA VAL A 71 -5.54 13.71 4.71
C VAL A 71 -4.51 13.09 5.63
N VAL A 72 -4.94 12.28 6.59
CA VAL A 72 -4.08 11.51 7.48
C VAL A 72 -4.23 10.04 7.15
N LEU A 73 -3.16 9.43 6.64
CA LEU A 73 -3.07 7.99 6.40
C LEU A 73 -2.26 7.35 7.52
N ARG A 74 -2.93 6.64 8.42
CA ARG A 74 -2.27 5.83 9.45
C ARG A 74 -1.95 4.45 8.89
N ARG A 75 -0.69 4.07 9.03
CA ARG A 75 -0.16 2.73 8.73
C ARG A 75 0.20 2.03 10.04
N LEU A 76 0.65 0.78 9.97
CA LEU A 76 0.99 0.00 11.15
C LEU A 76 2.04 0.70 12.05
N LEU A 77 3.15 1.16 11.46
CA LEU A 77 4.26 1.80 12.20
C LEU A 77 4.40 3.30 11.91
N THR A 78 3.71 3.82 10.90
CA THR A 78 3.91 5.21 10.47
C THR A 78 2.58 5.92 10.22
N SER A 79 2.61 7.25 10.30
CA SER A 79 1.50 8.11 9.92
C SER A 79 1.99 9.14 8.92
N LYS A 80 1.26 9.33 7.83
CA LYS A 80 1.54 10.36 6.83
C LYS A 80 0.39 11.32 6.71
N THR A 81 0.70 12.61 6.84
CA THR A 81 -0.26 13.70 6.68
C THR A 81 0.02 14.42 5.36
N TYR A 82 -1.04 14.71 4.62
CA TYR A 82 -1.03 15.46 3.36
C TYR A 82 -1.95 16.66 3.52
N THR A 83 -1.43 17.87 3.34
CA THR A 83 -2.17 19.13 3.48
C THR A 83 -2.41 19.76 2.12
N HIS A 84 -3.49 20.51 1.97
CA HIS A 84 -3.79 21.25 0.74
C HIS A 84 -2.73 22.31 0.38
N THR A 85 -1.89 22.71 1.34
CA THR A 85 -0.77 23.62 1.11
C THR A 85 0.22 23.04 0.09
N ASP A 86 0.61 21.78 0.27
CA ASP A 86 1.63 21.11 -0.54
C ASP A 86 1.06 20.18 -1.61
N TYR A 87 -0.19 19.77 -1.42
CA TYR A 87 -0.84 18.76 -2.24
C TYR A 87 -2.18 19.25 -2.77
N HIS A 88 -2.49 18.86 -3.98
CA HIS A 88 -3.82 18.95 -4.54
C HIS A 88 -4.56 17.66 -4.18
N ILE A 89 -5.68 17.78 -3.45
CA ILE A 89 -6.45 16.65 -2.93
C ILE A 89 -7.82 16.70 -3.55
N GLU A 90 -8.20 15.64 -4.25
CA GLU A 90 -9.50 15.49 -4.91
C GLU A 90 -10.16 14.15 -4.58
N VAL A 91 -11.48 14.19 -4.51
CA VAL A 91 -12.31 12.98 -4.41
C VAL A 91 -12.67 12.52 -5.82
N VAL A 92 -12.20 11.36 -6.22
CA VAL A 92 -12.44 10.77 -7.54
C VAL A 92 -13.31 9.53 -7.39
N THR A 93 -14.43 9.50 -8.09
CA THR A 93 -15.35 8.36 -8.10
C THR A 93 -15.50 7.79 -9.51
N GLY A 94 -15.87 6.51 -9.61
CA GLY A 94 -16.08 5.84 -10.90
C GLY A 94 -14.79 5.37 -11.59
N LEU A 95 -13.63 5.53 -10.95
CA LEU A 95 -12.34 5.11 -11.49
C LEU A 95 -12.05 3.65 -11.12
N GLU A 96 -11.59 2.88 -12.08
CA GLU A 96 -11.13 1.50 -11.85
C GLU A 96 -9.62 1.43 -12.01
N LEU A 97 -8.89 1.35 -10.87
CA LEU A 97 -7.42 1.40 -10.86
C LEU A 97 -6.76 0.01 -10.76
N SER A 98 -7.54 -1.04 -10.52
CA SER A 98 -7.05 -2.41 -10.32
C SER A 98 -6.36 -3.04 -11.54
N GLY A 99 -6.59 -2.50 -12.74
CA GLY A 99 -6.04 -3.01 -14.01
C GLY A 99 -4.72 -2.36 -14.47
N GLY A 100 -3.99 -1.66 -13.61
CA GLY A 100 -2.69 -1.07 -13.95
C GLY A 100 -1.55 -2.09 -13.95
N LEU A 101 -0.53 -1.87 -14.81
CA LEU A 101 0.71 -2.65 -14.78
C LEU A 101 1.45 -2.40 -13.47
N ARG A 102 1.77 -3.45 -12.75
CA ARG A 102 2.50 -3.39 -11.47
C ARG A 102 3.99 -3.28 -11.75
N LEU A 103 4.62 -2.24 -11.24
CA LEU A 103 6.08 -2.06 -11.34
C LEU A 103 6.76 -2.46 -10.03
N PHE A 104 6.36 -1.83 -8.92
CA PHE A 104 6.82 -2.14 -7.57
C PHE A 104 5.61 -2.06 -6.63
N ALA A 105 4.90 -3.16 -6.48
CA ALA A 105 3.68 -3.19 -5.69
C ALA A 105 3.45 -4.56 -5.06
N SER A 106 2.99 -4.57 -3.80
CA SER A 106 2.50 -5.80 -3.19
C SER A 106 1.21 -6.21 -3.90
N GLY A 107 1.16 -7.46 -4.35
CA GLY A 107 0.02 -8.00 -5.08
C GLY A 107 -0.89 -8.83 -4.19
N GLY A 108 -1.59 -8.20 -3.24
CA GLY A 108 -2.51 -8.90 -2.35
C GLY A 108 -1.96 -9.23 -0.96
N TYR A 109 -0.64 -9.13 -0.74
CA TYR A 109 -0.03 -9.25 0.59
C TYR A 109 -0.25 -7.93 1.35
N PHE A 110 -1.14 -7.93 2.33
CA PHE A 110 -1.66 -6.75 3.05
C PHE A 110 -2.27 -5.65 2.16
N GLY A 111 -2.79 -6.02 0.97
CA GLY A 111 -3.46 -5.12 0.04
C GLY A 111 -2.67 -4.87 -1.25
N PHE A 112 -3.26 -4.08 -2.12
CA PHE A 112 -2.65 -3.60 -3.37
C PHE A 112 -2.02 -2.24 -3.10
N THR A 113 -0.77 -2.24 -2.62
CA THR A 113 -0.03 -1.02 -2.33
C THR A 113 1.24 -0.96 -3.16
N GLY A 114 1.55 0.19 -3.70
CA GLY A 114 2.80 0.37 -4.44
C GLY A 114 2.69 1.24 -5.68
N LEU A 115 3.60 1.00 -6.63
CA LEU A 115 3.77 1.77 -7.85
C LEU A 115 3.17 1.02 -9.03
N PHE A 116 2.28 1.69 -9.74
CA PHE A 116 1.57 1.18 -10.92
C PHE A 116 1.77 2.12 -12.11
N TRP A 117 1.62 1.58 -13.29
CA TRP A 117 1.64 2.33 -14.54
C TRP A 117 0.42 2.01 -15.40
N ARG A 118 -0.11 3.02 -16.06
CA ARG A 118 -1.20 2.89 -17.02
C ARG A 118 -1.00 3.86 -18.19
N PRO A 119 -1.26 3.46 -19.45
CA PRO A 119 -1.00 4.31 -20.62
C PRO A 119 -1.62 5.70 -20.54
N LYS A 120 -2.87 5.82 -20.06
CA LYS A 120 -3.60 7.10 -19.99
C LYS A 120 -3.27 7.95 -18.75
N MET A 121 -2.71 7.35 -17.70
CA MET A 121 -2.48 8.01 -16.40
C MET A 121 -1.00 8.17 -16.07
N GLY A 122 -0.14 7.43 -16.77
CA GLY A 122 1.28 7.35 -16.44
C GLY A 122 1.55 6.59 -15.15
N LEU A 123 2.57 7.04 -14.42
CA LEU A 123 3.03 6.42 -13.19
C LEU A 123 2.25 6.96 -11.99
N TYR A 124 1.62 6.07 -11.21
CA TYR A 124 0.87 6.44 -10.01
C TYR A 124 1.13 5.47 -8.86
N ARG A 125 0.87 5.93 -7.63
CA ARG A 125 0.84 5.10 -6.44
C ARG A 125 -0.59 4.76 -6.07
N LEU A 126 -0.82 3.50 -5.68
CA LEU A 126 -2.11 3.02 -5.22
C LEU A 126 -1.99 2.49 -3.79
N VAL A 127 -2.98 2.77 -2.97
CA VAL A 127 -3.19 2.16 -1.65
C VAL A 127 -4.64 1.66 -1.61
N GLN A 128 -4.81 0.35 -1.72
CA GLN A 128 -6.12 -0.30 -1.82
C GLN A 128 -6.09 -1.66 -1.13
N THR A 129 -7.05 -1.93 -0.27
CA THR A 129 -7.19 -3.22 0.43
C THR A 129 -8.41 -4.01 -0.03
N GLU A 130 -9.39 -3.31 -0.59
CA GLU A 130 -10.63 -3.86 -1.11
C GLU A 130 -10.96 -3.21 -2.46
N SER A 131 -11.67 -3.92 -3.33
CA SER A 131 -12.12 -3.36 -4.61
C SER A 131 -13.13 -2.23 -4.38
N THR A 132 -12.83 -1.05 -4.87
CA THR A 132 -13.69 0.14 -4.79
C THR A 132 -13.55 0.99 -6.04
N ARG A 133 -14.50 1.88 -6.26
CA ARG A 133 -14.47 2.90 -7.32
C ARG A 133 -14.33 4.33 -6.78
N SER A 134 -14.09 4.47 -5.48
CA SER A 134 -13.93 5.76 -4.82
C SER A 134 -12.51 5.90 -4.30
N TYR A 135 -11.84 6.98 -4.68
CA TYR A 135 -10.45 7.25 -4.33
C TYR A 135 -10.26 8.70 -3.90
N LEU A 136 -9.36 8.89 -2.94
CA LEU A 136 -8.73 10.18 -2.70
C LEU A 136 -7.48 10.26 -3.57
N GLN A 137 -7.50 11.18 -4.53
CA GLN A 137 -6.33 11.49 -5.34
C GLN A 137 -5.54 12.59 -4.65
N ILE A 138 -4.26 12.34 -4.40
CA ILE A 138 -3.34 13.27 -3.75
C ILE A 138 -2.17 13.48 -4.70
N THR A 139 -2.05 14.68 -5.24
CA THR A 139 -0.99 15.04 -6.18
C THR A 139 -0.15 16.16 -5.57
N ARG A 140 1.16 15.94 -5.46
CA ARG A 140 2.06 16.97 -4.97
C ARG A 140 2.15 18.09 -6.00
N ARG A 141 2.04 19.36 -5.55
CA ARG A 141 2.15 20.53 -6.43
C ARG A 141 3.48 20.49 -7.20
N GLY A 142 3.43 20.69 -8.51
CA GLY A 142 4.59 20.62 -9.40
C GLY A 142 5.08 19.20 -9.76
N LYS A 143 4.40 18.14 -9.32
CA LYS A 143 4.71 16.75 -9.72
C LYS A 143 3.56 16.10 -10.45
N ARG A 144 3.87 15.29 -11.47
CA ARG A 144 2.86 14.54 -12.27
C ARG A 144 2.39 13.23 -11.59
N ARG A 145 3.08 12.80 -10.54
CA ARG A 145 2.75 11.51 -9.87
C ARG A 145 1.67 11.73 -8.83
N SER A 146 0.58 11.00 -8.97
CA SER A 146 -0.53 11.01 -8.02
C SER A 146 -0.49 9.78 -7.12
N LEU A 147 -0.94 9.94 -5.89
CA LEU A 147 -1.24 8.88 -4.95
C LEU A 147 -2.76 8.72 -4.89
N TYR A 148 -3.24 7.51 -5.12
CA TYR A 148 -4.65 7.16 -4.98
C TYR A 148 -4.84 6.30 -3.74
N ILE A 149 -5.72 6.74 -2.85
CA ILE A 149 -6.07 6.00 -1.65
C ILE A 149 -7.53 5.59 -1.78
N ALA A 150 -7.77 4.29 -1.83
CA ALA A 150 -9.10 3.72 -1.91
C ALA A 150 -9.85 3.93 -0.58
N TYR A 151 -11.14 4.28 -0.66
CA TYR A 151 -12.04 4.33 0.49
C TYR A 151 -13.45 3.90 0.06
N ARG A 152 -14.29 3.54 1.02
CA ARG A 152 -15.68 3.13 0.81
C ARG A 152 -16.63 3.81 1.78
#